data_5edb2314b3d4bc59b1a736de939a36aa
#
_entry.id   5edb2314b3d4bc59b1a736de939a36aa
#
_cell.length_a   1.000
_cell.length_b   1.000
_cell.length_c   1.000
_cell.angle_alpha   90.00
_cell.angle_beta   90.00
_cell.angle_gamma   90.00
#
_symmetry.space_group_name_H-M   'P 1'
#
loop_
_entity.id
_entity.type
_entity.pdbx_description
1 polymer ?
#
loop_
_entity_poly.entity_id
_entity_poly.type
_entity_poly.pdbx_seq_one_letter_code
_entity_poly.pdbx_strand_id
1 'polypeptide(L)'
;TSIGTTGFGFDYKKRGSNFLNPQIGAVIIDDNVHIGASCTIDRGKIDSTFIGKNSMIDNLVHVAHNVIIGKNACIAAQTGISGSVIIGNNVTVGGKVGFAGHIKIGDNVVIAARSGVTKNIKENSVVAGFPAIDIREWKKNIIKIRKNGH
;
A
#
# COMPACT_ATOMS: atom_id res chain seq x y z
N THR A 1 10.20 -14.50 3.12
CA THR A 1 9.05 -13.87 2.41
C THR A 1 8.11 -14.95 1.91
N SER A 2 6.81 -14.75 2.10
CA SER A 2 5.76 -15.64 1.63
C SER A 2 5.05 -15.01 0.44
N ILE A 3 4.92 -15.75 -0.67
CA ILE A 3 4.32 -15.26 -1.92
C ILE A 3 3.20 -16.20 -2.34
N GLY A 4 2.03 -15.65 -2.69
CA GLY A 4 0.86 -16.40 -3.11
C GLY A 4 0.05 -16.97 -1.94
N THR A 5 0.16 -16.38 -0.75
CA THR A 5 -0.68 -16.71 0.39
C THR A 5 -2.15 -16.35 0.12
N THR A 6 -3.05 -17.02 0.82
CA THR A 6 -4.48 -16.70 0.72
C THR A 6 -4.75 -15.36 1.40
N GLY A 7 -5.34 -14.42 0.69
CA GLY A 7 -5.67 -13.10 1.22
C GLY A 7 -6.82 -13.12 2.24
N PHE A 8 -6.95 -12.03 2.99
CA PHE A 8 -7.96 -11.84 4.02
C PHE A 8 -9.32 -11.52 3.40
N GLY A 9 -10.04 -12.54 2.93
CA GLY A 9 -11.32 -12.41 2.25
C GLY A 9 -12.44 -13.18 2.96
N PHE A 10 -12.99 -12.63 4.04
CA PHE A 10 -14.10 -13.25 4.77
C PHE A 10 -15.46 -12.65 4.39
N ASP A 11 -16.52 -13.46 4.42
CA ASP A 11 -17.90 -12.97 4.25
C ASP A 11 -18.43 -12.40 5.58
N TYR A 12 -18.29 -11.10 5.77
CA TYR A 12 -18.75 -10.41 6.97
C TYR A 12 -20.26 -10.42 7.18
N LYS A 13 -21.05 -10.76 6.16
CA LYS A 13 -22.52 -10.85 6.28
C LYS A 13 -22.96 -12.11 7.02
N LYS A 14 -22.13 -13.12 7.04
CA LYS A 14 -22.35 -14.38 7.75
C LYS A 14 -21.62 -14.38 9.09
N ARG A 15 -22.07 -13.53 10.01
CA ARG A 15 -21.53 -13.51 11.38
C ARG A 15 -21.62 -14.90 12.01
N GLY A 16 -20.51 -15.36 12.61
CA GLY A 16 -20.42 -16.69 13.23
C GLY A 16 -19.95 -17.81 12.33
N SER A 17 -19.69 -17.57 11.04
CA SER A 17 -19.00 -18.51 10.16
C SER A 17 -17.71 -17.86 9.65
N ASN A 18 -16.57 -18.52 9.91
CA ASN A 18 -15.27 -18.12 9.33
C ASN A 18 -15.18 -18.60 7.87
N PHE A 19 -16.14 -18.20 7.05
CA PHE A 19 -16.16 -18.62 5.65
C PHE A 19 -15.19 -17.73 4.86
N LEU A 20 -14.02 -18.30 4.57
CA LEU A 20 -13.03 -17.69 3.71
C LEU A 20 -13.49 -17.81 2.25
N ASN A 21 -13.66 -16.70 1.56
CA ASN A 21 -13.91 -16.71 0.12
C ASN A 21 -12.68 -17.29 -0.61
N PRO A 22 -12.85 -18.26 -1.51
CA PRO A 22 -11.75 -18.81 -2.28
C PRO A 22 -10.96 -17.72 -3.01
N GLN A 23 -9.65 -17.86 -2.97
CA GLN A 23 -8.69 -16.98 -3.65
C GLN A 23 -7.95 -17.84 -4.67
N ILE A 24 -8.36 -17.77 -5.93
CA ILE A 24 -7.87 -18.66 -7.03
C ILE A 24 -6.94 -17.94 -8.01
N GLY A 25 -6.75 -16.63 -7.84
CA GLY A 25 -5.84 -15.84 -8.65
C GLY A 25 -4.36 -16.12 -8.35
N ALA A 26 -3.48 -15.34 -8.92
CA ALA A 26 -2.04 -15.50 -8.84
C ALA A 26 -1.35 -14.28 -8.27
N VAL A 27 -0.02 -14.39 -8.09
CA VAL A 27 0.90 -13.27 -7.93
C VAL A 27 1.78 -13.24 -9.17
N ILE A 28 1.89 -12.08 -9.80
CA ILE A 28 2.78 -11.83 -10.93
C ILE A 28 3.83 -10.83 -10.50
N ILE A 29 5.09 -11.21 -10.60
CA ILE A 29 6.25 -10.37 -10.29
C ILE A 29 7.04 -10.19 -11.57
N ASP A 30 7.20 -8.95 -11.99
CA ASP A 30 7.91 -8.57 -13.21
C ASP A 30 9.45 -8.61 -13.00
N ASP A 31 10.23 -8.27 -14.02
CA ASP A 31 11.69 -8.30 -14.01
C ASP A 31 12.31 -7.35 -13.00
N ASN A 32 13.47 -7.76 -12.43
CA ASN A 32 14.28 -6.96 -11.53
C ASN A 32 13.56 -6.43 -10.29
N VAL A 33 12.52 -7.11 -9.82
CA VAL A 33 11.86 -6.78 -8.56
C VAL A 33 12.67 -7.32 -7.39
N HIS A 34 12.91 -6.46 -6.39
CA HIS A 34 13.53 -6.84 -5.14
C HIS A 34 12.49 -6.88 -4.02
N ILE A 35 12.46 -7.97 -3.26
CA ILE A 35 11.55 -8.17 -2.14
C ILE A 35 12.34 -8.58 -0.91
N GLY A 36 12.29 -7.77 0.13
CA GLY A 36 12.99 -7.97 1.38
C GLY A 36 12.47 -9.14 2.22
N ALA A 37 13.02 -9.29 3.39
CA ALA A 37 12.72 -10.39 4.30
C ALA A 37 11.34 -10.22 4.97
N SER A 38 10.70 -11.36 5.30
CA SER A 38 9.45 -11.40 6.07
C SER A 38 8.29 -10.59 5.46
N CYS A 39 8.29 -10.40 4.13
CA CYS A 39 7.16 -9.85 3.42
C CYS A 39 6.07 -10.92 3.23
N THR A 40 4.83 -10.48 3.10
CA THR A 40 3.71 -11.33 2.74
C THR A 40 2.98 -10.73 1.53
N ILE A 41 2.85 -11.52 0.46
CA ILE A 41 2.22 -11.09 -0.78
C ILE A 41 1.09 -12.07 -1.09
N ASP A 42 -0.13 -11.60 -0.96
CA ASP A 42 -1.32 -12.42 -1.18
C ASP A 42 -1.63 -12.54 -2.67
N ARG A 43 -2.16 -13.70 -3.06
CA ARG A 43 -2.70 -13.90 -4.40
C ARG A 43 -3.97 -13.10 -4.62
N GLY A 44 -4.27 -12.78 -5.86
CA GLY A 44 -5.55 -12.17 -6.21
C GLY A 44 -6.73 -13.10 -5.94
N LYS A 45 -7.91 -12.54 -5.80
CA LYS A 45 -9.14 -13.33 -5.62
C LYS A 45 -9.47 -14.14 -6.88
N ILE A 46 -9.52 -13.50 -8.03
CA ILE A 46 -9.72 -14.12 -9.37
C ILE A 46 -8.57 -13.67 -10.26
N ASP A 47 -8.37 -12.36 -10.37
CA ASP A 47 -7.23 -11.75 -11.08
C ASP A 47 -5.94 -11.89 -10.29
N SER A 48 -4.88 -11.23 -10.72
CA SER A 48 -3.57 -11.32 -10.08
C SER A 48 -3.28 -10.11 -9.19
N THR A 49 -2.51 -10.33 -8.13
CA THR A 49 -1.70 -9.29 -7.50
C THR A 49 -0.46 -9.10 -8.37
N PHE A 50 -0.11 -7.85 -8.70
CA PHE A 50 0.96 -7.54 -9.66
C PHE A 50 1.99 -6.59 -9.06
N ILE A 51 3.28 -6.89 -9.29
CA ILE A 51 4.41 -6.04 -8.90
C ILE A 51 5.24 -5.76 -10.15
N GLY A 52 5.26 -4.49 -10.55
CA GLY A 52 5.89 -4.02 -11.77
C GLY A 52 7.42 -3.95 -11.68
N LYS A 53 8.03 -3.96 -12.85
CA LYS A 53 9.48 -4.00 -13.11
C LYS A 53 10.27 -2.99 -12.29
N ASN A 54 11.47 -3.40 -11.83
CA ASN A 54 12.42 -2.59 -11.07
C ASN A 54 11.89 -2.08 -9.72
N SER A 55 10.79 -2.60 -9.21
CA SER A 55 10.27 -2.17 -7.91
C SER A 55 11.06 -2.79 -6.77
N MET A 56 11.23 -2.02 -5.70
CA MET A 56 11.95 -2.40 -4.50
C MET A 56 10.99 -2.38 -3.30
N ILE A 57 10.84 -3.51 -2.67
CA ILE A 57 9.98 -3.71 -1.49
C ILE A 57 10.89 -4.12 -0.34
N ASP A 58 10.94 -3.32 0.70
CA ASP A 58 11.76 -3.57 1.88
C ASP A 58 11.12 -4.62 2.81
N ASN A 59 11.75 -4.88 3.93
CA ASN A 59 11.37 -5.93 4.87
C ASN A 59 10.01 -5.68 5.53
N LEU A 60 9.30 -6.75 5.90
CA LEU A 60 8.06 -6.69 6.67
C LEU A 60 6.91 -5.93 5.97
N VAL A 61 6.91 -5.88 4.65
CA VAL A 61 5.82 -5.27 3.88
C VAL A 61 4.72 -6.30 3.63
N HIS A 62 3.46 -5.89 3.84
CA HIS A 62 2.30 -6.68 3.45
C HIS A 62 1.65 -6.11 2.19
N VAL A 63 1.48 -6.95 1.18
CA VAL A 63 0.77 -6.66 -0.07
C VAL A 63 -0.44 -7.57 -0.14
N ALA A 64 -1.63 -7.02 0.09
CA ALA A 64 -2.87 -7.78 0.08
C ALA A 64 -3.33 -8.16 -1.34
N HIS A 65 -4.39 -8.94 -1.40
CA HIS A 65 -4.94 -9.46 -2.66
C HIS A 65 -5.32 -8.38 -3.69
N ASN A 66 -5.12 -8.66 -4.96
CA ASN A 66 -5.48 -7.78 -6.09
C ASN A 66 -4.79 -6.39 -6.06
N VAL A 67 -3.73 -6.23 -5.31
CA VAL A 67 -2.91 -5.00 -5.36
C VAL A 67 -2.14 -4.96 -6.68
N ILE A 68 -2.09 -3.79 -7.29
CA ILE A 68 -1.28 -3.52 -8.48
C ILE A 68 -0.24 -2.48 -8.10
N ILE A 69 1.05 -2.82 -8.21
CA ILE A 69 2.17 -1.92 -8.02
C ILE A 69 2.83 -1.67 -9.38
N GLY A 70 2.93 -0.41 -9.77
CA GLY A 70 3.57 0.02 -11.02
C GLY A 70 5.08 -0.20 -11.01
N LYS A 71 5.75 0.28 -12.06
CA LYS A 71 7.21 0.16 -12.24
C LYS A 71 7.97 1.13 -11.34
N ASN A 72 9.20 0.76 -10.97
CA ASN A 72 10.12 1.61 -10.21
C ASN A 72 9.54 2.09 -8.87
N ALA A 73 8.62 1.36 -8.26
CA ALA A 73 8.11 1.69 -6.93
C ALA A 73 9.18 1.39 -5.86
N CYS A 74 9.30 2.27 -4.87
CA CYS A 74 10.16 2.08 -3.71
C CYS A 74 9.31 2.10 -2.44
N ILE A 75 9.17 0.95 -1.78
CA ILE A 75 8.28 0.77 -0.63
C ILE A 75 9.11 0.36 0.58
N ALA A 76 9.20 1.28 1.54
CA ALA A 76 9.99 1.06 2.75
C ALA A 76 9.28 0.14 3.76
N ALA A 77 10.07 -0.34 4.72
CA ALA A 77 9.71 -1.39 5.66
C ALA A 77 8.43 -1.13 6.46
N GLN A 78 7.77 -2.22 6.85
CA GLN A 78 6.57 -2.24 7.70
C GLN A 78 5.36 -1.51 7.09
N THR A 79 5.33 -1.35 5.79
CA THR A 79 4.18 -0.78 5.07
C THR A 79 3.11 -1.85 4.86
N GLY A 80 1.85 -1.49 5.08
CA GLY A 80 0.69 -2.34 4.83
C GLY A 80 -0.17 -1.80 3.69
N ILE A 81 -0.35 -2.62 2.65
CA ILE A 81 -1.14 -2.26 1.47
C ILE A 81 -2.38 -3.14 1.43
N SER A 82 -3.54 -2.54 1.69
CA SER A 82 -4.83 -3.24 1.69
C SER A 82 -5.26 -3.68 0.29
N GLY A 83 -6.23 -4.59 0.24
CA GLY A 83 -6.69 -5.19 -1.03
C GLY A 83 -7.16 -4.20 -2.08
N SER A 84 -6.91 -4.53 -3.34
CA SER A 84 -7.33 -3.77 -4.53
C SER A 84 -6.80 -2.33 -4.60
N VAL A 85 -5.70 -2.02 -3.92
CA VAL A 85 -4.99 -0.76 -4.08
C VAL A 85 -4.21 -0.76 -5.40
N ILE A 86 -4.26 0.35 -6.11
CA ILE A 86 -3.47 0.57 -7.33
C ILE A 86 -2.43 1.64 -7.03
N ILE A 87 -1.16 1.29 -7.15
CA ILE A 87 0.00 2.19 -7.01
C ILE A 87 0.60 2.39 -8.40
N GLY A 88 0.73 3.65 -8.81
CA GLY A 88 1.30 4.03 -10.10
C GLY A 88 2.81 3.79 -10.19
N ASN A 89 3.41 4.35 -11.23
CA ASN A 89 4.84 4.24 -11.49
C ASN A 89 5.66 5.26 -10.68
N ASN A 90 6.91 4.93 -10.37
CA ASN A 90 7.87 5.83 -9.68
C ASN A 90 7.37 6.32 -8.33
N VAL A 91 6.55 5.55 -7.63
CA VAL A 91 6.00 5.94 -6.32
C VAL A 91 7.00 5.60 -5.22
N THR A 92 7.22 6.55 -4.31
CA THR A 92 8.07 6.35 -3.12
C THR A 92 7.21 6.35 -1.87
N VAL A 93 7.30 5.29 -1.09
CA VAL A 93 6.52 5.08 0.14
C VAL A 93 7.47 4.97 1.32
N GLY A 94 7.34 5.88 2.27
CA GLY A 94 8.09 5.85 3.54
C GLY A 94 7.69 4.68 4.44
N GLY A 95 8.52 4.40 5.44
CA GLY A 95 8.25 3.29 6.36
C GLY A 95 6.97 3.44 7.19
N LYS A 96 6.34 2.31 7.52
CA LYS A 96 5.12 2.25 8.35
C LYS A 96 3.92 3.01 7.77
N VAL A 97 3.81 3.07 6.46
CA VAL A 97 2.63 3.63 5.79
C VAL A 97 1.52 2.59 5.73
N GLY A 98 0.29 3.04 5.98
CA GLY A 98 -0.92 2.22 5.83
C GLY A 98 -1.80 2.73 4.69
N PHE A 99 -2.26 1.83 3.82
CA PHE A 99 -3.19 2.16 2.74
C PHE A 99 -4.56 1.55 3.01
N ALA A 100 -5.60 2.38 2.93
CA ALA A 100 -6.97 1.87 2.88
C ALA A 100 -7.23 1.11 1.57
N GLY A 101 -8.18 0.17 1.59
CA GLY A 101 -8.50 -0.62 0.40
C GLY A 101 -9.14 0.18 -0.75
N HIS A 102 -9.00 -0.33 -1.96
CA HIS A 102 -9.66 0.18 -3.17
C HIS A 102 -9.32 1.63 -3.56
N ILE A 103 -8.16 2.14 -3.16
CA ILE A 103 -7.69 3.47 -3.53
C ILE A 103 -6.67 3.43 -4.66
N LYS A 104 -6.51 4.57 -5.34
CA LYS A 104 -5.54 4.75 -6.43
C LYS A 104 -4.52 5.83 -6.07
N ILE A 105 -3.26 5.49 -6.26
CA ILE A 105 -2.12 6.38 -6.09
C ILE A 105 -1.55 6.66 -7.48
N GLY A 106 -1.49 7.92 -7.87
CA GLY A 106 -0.96 8.34 -9.18
C GLY A 106 0.54 8.13 -9.32
N ASP A 107 1.06 8.38 -10.50
CA ASP A 107 2.48 8.28 -10.78
C ASP A 107 3.29 9.37 -10.05
N ASN A 108 4.57 9.09 -9.76
CA ASN A 108 5.51 10.03 -9.15
C ASN A 108 5.07 10.57 -7.78
N VAL A 109 4.27 9.83 -7.04
CA VAL A 109 3.82 10.21 -5.68
C VAL A 109 4.88 9.87 -4.66
N VAL A 110 5.06 10.77 -3.69
CA VAL A 110 5.90 10.55 -2.50
C VAL A 110 5.03 10.57 -1.26
N ILE A 111 5.09 9.51 -0.47
CA ILE A 111 4.33 9.35 0.77
C ILE A 111 5.30 9.33 1.94
N ALA A 112 5.21 10.30 2.84
CA ALA A 112 6.06 10.37 4.01
C ALA A 112 5.81 9.20 4.97
N ALA A 113 6.83 8.83 5.74
CA ALA A 113 6.74 7.75 6.71
C ALA A 113 5.59 7.96 7.73
N ARG A 114 5.00 6.86 8.20
CA ARG A 114 3.89 6.84 9.16
C ARG A 114 2.61 7.55 8.69
N SER A 115 2.44 7.69 7.37
CA SER A 115 1.22 8.26 6.81
C SER A 115 0.10 7.21 6.74
N GLY A 116 -1.14 7.66 6.94
CA GLY A 116 -2.35 6.87 6.70
C GLY A 116 -3.05 7.35 5.44
N VAL A 117 -2.97 6.56 4.37
CA VAL A 117 -3.56 6.91 3.07
C VAL A 117 -4.98 6.37 3.00
N THR A 118 -5.96 7.26 3.11
CA THR A 118 -7.39 6.91 3.16
C THR A 118 -8.16 7.27 1.90
N LYS A 119 -7.53 7.97 0.94
CA LYS A 119 -8.15 8.46 -0.30
C LYS A 119 -7.17 8.34 -1.48
N ASN A 120 -7.71 8.45 -2.69
CA ASN A 120 -6.90 8.54 -3.89
C ASN A 120 -5.92 9.73 -3.81
N ILE A 121 -4.71 9.52 -4.32
CA ILE A 121 -3.68 10.56 -4.40
C ILE A 121 -3.41 10.83 -5.87
N LYS A 122 -3.46 12.10 -6.27
CA LYS A 122 -3.14 12.53 -7.63
C LYS A 122 -1.65 12.35 -7.91
N GLU A 123 -1.31 12.16 -9.17
CA GLU A 123 0.08 12.11 -9.64
C GLU A 123 0.90 13.33 -9.22
N ASN A 124 2.21 13.16 -9.11
CA ASN A 124 3.17 14.21 -8.76
C ASN A 124 2.93 14.88 -7.39
N SER A 125 2.21 14.20 -6.49
CA SER A 125 1.90 14.71 -5.15
C SER A 125 2.92 14.25 -4.11
N VAL A 126 3.14 15.11 -3.09
CA VAL A 126 3.88 14.74 -1.88
C VAL A 126 2.91 14.85 -0.70
N VAL A 127 2.69 13.75 0.01
CA VAL A 127 1.69 13.68 1.09
C VAL A 127 2.30 13.21 2.41
N ALA A 128 1.68 13.62 3.52
CA ALA A 128 2.09 13.22 4.86
C ALA A 128 0.90 13.21 5.83
N GLY A 129 1.06 12.50 6.93
CA GLY A 129 0.13 12.54 8.06
C GLY A 129 -0.94 11.45 8.03
N PHE A 130 -1.86 11.56 9.00
CA PHE A 130 -3.02 10.67 9.13
C PHE A 130 -4.28 11.50 9.42
N PRO A 131 -5.23 11.61 8.49
CA PRO A 131 -5.12 11.13 7.10
C PRO A 131 -3.98 11.82 6.33
N ALA A 132 -3.43 11.15 5.32
CA ALA A 132 -2.38 11.74 4.49
C ALA A 132 -2.95 12.86 3.63
N ILE A 133 -2.38 14.04 3.77
CA ILE A 133 -2.72 15.26 3.04
C ILE A 133 -1.46 15.83 2.37
N ASP A 134 -1.61 16.84 1.52
CA ASP A 134 -0.46 17.54 0.94
C ASP A 134 0.55 17.95 2.00
N ILE A 135 1.83 17.75 1.72
CA ILE A 135 2.91 17.97 2.70
C ILE A 135 3.01 19.42 3.17
N ARG A 136 2.68 20.39 2.32
CA ARG A 136 2.71 21.81 2.68
C ARG A 136 1.57 22.14 3.63
N GLU A 137 0.39 21.56 3.40
CA GLU A 137 -0.77 21.69 4.28
C GLU A 137 -0.49 21.05 5.64
N TRP A 138 0.05 19.82 5.64
CA TRP A 138 0.44 19.12 6.86
C TRP A 138 1.42 19.93 7.70
N LYS A 139 2.48 20.49 7.10
CA LYS A 139 3.46 21.35 7.79
C LYS A 139 2.82 22.59 8.39
N LYS A 140 1.91 23.26 7.67
CA LYS A 140 1.16 24.41 8.19
C LYS A 140 0.31 24.03 9.41
N ASN A 141 -0.36 22.90 9.36
CA ASN A 141 -1.20 22.41 10.46
C ASN A 141 -0.36 22.11 11.70
N ILE A 142 0.77 21.43 11.56
CA ILE A 142 1.69 21.18 12.68
C ILE A 142 2.22 22.47 13.31
N ILE A 143 2.58 23.47 12.51
CA ILE A 143 3.05 24.78 13.02
C ILE A 143 1.92 25.49 13.80
N LYS A 144 0.68 25.47 13.29
CA LYS A 144 -0.47 26.06 13.99
C LYS A 144 -0.71 25.39 15.34
N ILE A 145 -0.71 24.04 15.38
CA ILE A 145 -0.89 23.28 16.63
C ILE A 145 0.20 23.67 17.66
N ARG A 146 1.47 23.76 17.24
CA ARG A 146 2.56 24.14 18.14
C ARG A 146 2.47 25.58 18.66
N LYS A 147 1.98 26.51 17.85
CA LYS A 147 1.81 27.91 18.27
C LYS A 147 0.62 28.14 19.21
N ASN A 148 -0.43 27.33 19.07
CA ASN A 148 -1.65 27.45 19.88
C ASN A 148 -1.59 26.58 21.16
N GLY A 149 -0.54 25.84 21.38
CA GLY A 149 -0.34 24.96 22.55
C GLY A 149 0.47 25.60 23.68
N HIS A 150 0.65 26.92 23.67
CA HIS A 150 1.29 27.70 24.74
C HIS A 150 0.32 28.75 25.28
#